data_16e5e6d41f78f8172771c922c2e3247b
#
_entry.id   16e5e6d41f78f8172771c922c2e3247b
#
_cell.length_a   1.000
_cell.length_b   1.000
_cell.length_c   1.000
_cell.angle_alpha   90.00
_cell.angle_beta   90.00
_cell.angle_gamma   90.00
#
_symmetry.space_group_name_H-M   'P 1'
#
loop_
_entity.id
_entity.type
_entity.pdbx_description
1 polymer ?
#
loop_
_entity_poly.entity_id
_entity_poly.type
_entity_poly.pdbx_seq_one_letter_code
_entity_poly.pdbx_strand_id
1 'polypeptide(L)'
;LKLLDKYYNYLLYEDKDLGLFFKENLIQEKQYLPWMSYSLDSGDAVIEGRSRKEVLACIKDAYGNPYIPGSSLKGALRTALLGHALLNRNVSDPVKNAIKEEIKNKEKKDVLKYPMESIEQDVFHTLNRYPKKKKHAANDHLAGIRISDSKPLALANLVLCQKVDVTVDGKEKPINVFRECIRPDVTVEFDMTIDTKLYPYDVEYLTNAVNRFFSHYQKTFLEAFGRQKVYPKNAFYLGGGCGYASKTVTYAIFGKEEGVRVTSEIFNRTLPKFIRMQHQHHKDIQLGVSPRLLKCTRYNGEIMEMGLCQLQIQ
;
A
#
# COMPACT_ATOMS: atom_id res chain seq x y z
N LEU A 1 -28.99 23.58 19.77
CA LEU A 1 -29.15 24.36 18.55
C LEU A 1 -28.06 25.45 18.44
N LYS A 2 -27.93 26.41 19.37
CA LYS A 2 -26.91 27.48 19.26
C LYS A 2 -25.47 27.03 19.10
N LEU A 3 -25.09 25.90 19.70
CA LEU A 3 -23.73 25.36 19.57
C LEU A 3 -23.52 24.68 18.21
N LEU A 4 -24.54 24.00 17.71
CA LEU A 4 -24.52 23.36 16.38
C LEU A 4 -24.41 24.42 15.28
N ASP A 5 -25.13 25.53 15.40
CA ASP A 5 -25.08 26.66 14.46
C ASP A 5 -23.69 27.31 14.43
N LYS A 6 -23.05 27.46 15.62
CA LYS A 6 -21.66 27.93 15.71
C LYS A 6 -20.68 27.00 15.04
N TYR A 7 -20.82 25.68 15.27
CA TYR A 7 -19.96 24.66 14.64
C TYR A 7 -20.17 24.62 13.14
N TYR A 8 -21.42 24.75 12.67
CA TYR A 8 -21.71 24.82 11.23
C TYR A 8 -21.04 26.04 10.58
N ASN A 9 -21.11 27.22 11.20
CA ASN A 9 -20.42 28.40 10.71
C ASN A 9 -18.90 28.25 10.73
N TYR A 10 -18.34 27.61 11.75
CA TYR A 10 -16.92 27.25 11.79
C TYR A 10 -16.53 26.40 10.59
N LEU A 11 -17.27 25.34 10.29
CA LEU A 11 -16.97 24.44 9.16
C LEU A 11 -17.03 25.14 7.81
N LEU A 12 -17.91 26.10 7.64
CA LEU A 12 -18.12 26.81 6.37
C LEU A 12 -17.16 27.99 6.15
N TYR A 13 -16.83 28.71 7.21
CA TYR A 13 -16.25 30.06 7.08
C TYR A 13 -14.94 30.26 7.87
N GLU A 14 -14.56 29.36 8.73
CA GLU A 14 -13.37 29.52 9.55
C GLU A 14 -12.28 28.48 9.18
N ASP A 15 -11.07 28.94 8.89
CA ASP A 15 -9.88 28.09 8.65
C ASP A 15 -9.04 27.95 9.93
N LYS A 16 -9.70 27.72 11.06
CA LYS A 16 -9.06 27.55 12.35
C LYS A 16 -8.94 26.08 12.75
N ASP A 17 -8.00 25.78 13.61
CA ASP A 17 -7.93 24.49 14.29
C ASP A 17 -9.17 24.27 15.18
N LEU A 18 -9.73 23.04 15.15
CA LEU A 18 -10.95 22.72 15.90
C LEU A 18 -10.76 22.88 17.42
N GLY A 19 -9.57 22.57 17.95
CA GLY A 19 -9.26 22.78 19.35
C GLY A 19 -9.27 24.25 19.74
N LEU A 20 -8.80 25.13 18.83
CA LEU A 20 -8.87 26.57 19.02
C LEU A 20 -10.33 27.07 19.01
N PHE A 21 -11.13 26.57 18.07
CA PHE A 21 -12.57 26.87 18.02
C PHE A 21 -13.27 26.47 19.34
N PHE A 22 -13.00 25.28 19.88
CA PHE A 22 -13.57 24.84 21.15
C PHE A 22 -13.15 25.75 22.31
N LYS A 23 -11.89 26.15 22.35
CA LYS A 23 -11.32 27.02 23.40
C LYS A 23 -11.93 28.43 23.34
N GLU A 24 -11.98 29.03 22.16
CA GLU A 24 -12.54 30.40 21.96
C GLU A 24 -14.04 30.47 22.28
N ASN A 25 -14.76 29.37 22.02
CA ASN A 25 -16.21 29.32 22.32
C ASN A 25 -16.52 28.69 23.69
N LEU A 26 -15.50 28.44 24.54
CA LEU A 26 -15.65 27.85 25.88
C LEU A 26 -16.41 26.51 25.86
N ILE A 27 -16.22 25.71 24.80
CA ILE A 27 -16.92 24.44 24.60
C ILE A 27 -16.14 23.37 25.40
N GLN A 28 -16.81 22.81 26.40
CA GLN A 28 -16.25 21.75 27.23
C GLN A 28 -16.43 20.37 26.55
N GLU A 29 -15.55 19.43 26.87
CA GLU A 29 -15.56 18.07 26.32
C GLU A 29 -16.92 17.40 26.43
N LYS A 30 -17.59 17.48 27.57
CA LYS A 30 -18.94 16.93 27.78
C LYS A 30 -20.01 17.45 26.82
N GLN A 31 -19.77 18.59 26.15
CA GLN A 31 -20.73 19.20 25.22
C GLN A 31 -20.59 18.67 23.80
N TYR A 32 -19.35 18.23 23.40
CA TYR A 32 -19.13 17.68 22.05
C TYR A 32 -19.01 16.15 22.03
N LEU A 33 -18.73 15.49 23.18
CA LEU A 33 -18.70 14.01 23.23
C LEU A 33 -19.93 13.33 22.59
N PRO A 34 -21.18 13.80 22.77
CA PRO A 34 -22.34 13.20 22.10
C PRO A 34 -22.32 13.29 20.57
N TRP A 35 -21.44 14.12 20.00
CA TRP A 35 -21.31 14.31 18.54
C TRP A 35 -20.17 13.46 17.97
N MET A 36 -19.36 12.84 18.82
CA MET A 36 -18.28 11.97 18.37
C MET A 36 -18.86 10.62 17.95
N SER A 37 -18.59 10.24 16.72
CA SER A 37 -19.00 8.92 16.19
C SER A 37 -18.20 7.78 16.81
N TYR A 38 -16.90 8.01 17.05
CA TYR A 38 -15.99 7.05 17.69
C TYR A 38 -14.70 7.73 18.15
N SER A 39 -13.96 7.05 18.99
CA SER A 39 -12.58 7.40 19.36
C SER A 39 -11.66 6.20 19.12
N LEU A 40 -10.40 6.48 18.84
CA LEU A 40 -9.38 5.46 18.67
C LEU A 40 -8.26 5.66 19.68
N ASP A 41 -7.66 4.55 20.10
CA ASP A 41 -6.40 4.57 20.80
C ASP A 41 -5.31 5.18 19.88
N SER A 42 -4.59 6.15 20.40
CA SER A 42 -3.49 6.79 19.67
C SER A 42 -2.21 5.94 19.64
N GLY A 43 -2.14 4.87 20.41
CA GLY A 43 -0.96 4.02 20.49
C GLY A 43 0.30 4.85 20.80
N ASP A 44 1.37 4.57 20.06
CA ASP A 44 2.65 5.31 20.16
C ASP A 44 2.70 6.54 19.23
N ALA A 45 1.57 6.99 18.70
CA ALA A 45 1.53 8.15 17.83
C ALA A 45 1.77 9.43 18.61
N VAL A 46 2.79 10.21 18.24
CA VAL A 46 3.10 11.51 18.85
C VAL A 46 2.14 12.56 18.29
N ILE A 47 1.09 12.86 19.06
CA ILE A 47 0.05 13.80 18.66
C ILE A 47 0.40 15.25 19.05
N GLU A 48 1.33 15.43 19.95
CA GLU A 48 1.75 16.74 20.46
C GLU A 48 2.45 17.60 19.38
N GLY A 49 2.26 18.90 19.46
CA GLY A 49 2.88 19.89 18.61
C GLY A 49 1.89 20.70 17.76
N ARG A 50 2.35 21.89 17.32
CA ARG A 50 1.54 22.88 16.61
C ARG A 50 1.34 22.59 15.11
N SER A 51 2.04 21.59 14.55
CA SER A 51 1.91 21.30 13.12
C SER A 51 0.59 20.57 12.81
N ARG A 52 -0.06 20.95 11.73
CA ARG A 52 -1.23 20.28 11.18
C ARG A 52 -0.90 18.81 10.92
N LYS A 53 -1.76 17.91 11.35
CA LYS A 53 -1.61 16.47 11.22
C LYS A 53 -2.65 15.96 10.21
N GLU A 54 -2.19 15.19 9.23
CA GLU A 54 -3.07 14.51 8.29
C GLU A 54 -3.44 13.14 8.85
N VAL A 55 -4.72 12.88 9.03
CA VAL A 55 -5.25 11.57 9.46
C VAL A 55 -5.97 10.91 8.29
N LEU A 56 -5.46 9.78 7.84
CA LEU A 56 -6.05 8.98 6.78
C LEU A 56 -6.92 7.89 7.40
N ALA A 57 -8.23 8.06 7.27
CA ALA A 57 -9.22 7.15 7.83
C ALA A 57 -9.19 5.77 7.16
N CYS A 58 -9.50 4.72 7.93
CA CYS A 58 -9.85 3.41 7.40
C CYS A 58 -11.22 3.48 6.70
N ILE A 59 -11.38 2.72 5.62
CA ILE A 59 -12.69 2.60 4.97
C ILE A 59 -13.68 1.93 5.91
N LYS A 60 -14.90 2.44 5.94
CA LYS A 60 -16.00 1.95 6.78
C LYS A 60 -17.25 1.75 5.95
N ASP A 61 -18.08 0.80 6.36
CA ASP A 61 -19.40 0.58 5.78
C ASP A 61 -20.39 1.70 6.19
N ALA A 62 -21.64 1.60 5.72
CA ALA A 62 -22.68 2.56 6.03
C ALA A 62 -23.06 2.62 7.54
N TYR A 63 -22.65 1.62 8.30
CA TYR A 63 -22.88 1.52 9.75
C TYR A 63 -21.69 1.99 10.57
N GLY A 64 -20.60 2.42 9.90
CA GLY A 64 -19.37 2.89 10.54
C GLY A 64 -18.40 1.76 10.92
N ASN A 65 -18.62 0.54 10.49
CA ASN A 65 -17.72 -0.58 10.78
C ASN A 65 -16.55 -0.63 9.78
N PRO A 66 -15.31 -0.73 10.24
CA PRO A 66 -14.16 -0.89 9.35
C PRO A 66 -14.23 -2.20 8.57
N TYR A 67 -13.78 -2.17 7.31
CA TYR A 67 -13.63 -3.37 6.51
C TYR A 67 -12.49 -3.20 5.49
N ILE A 68 -12.06 -4.29 4.88
CA ILE A 68 -11.10 -4.26 3.78
C ILE A 68 -11.84 -4.64 2.49
N PRO A 69 -11.81 -3.79 1.44
CA PRO A 69 -12.39 -4.14 0.16
C PRO A 69 -11.72 -5.39 -0.45
N GLY A 70 -12.52 -6.32 -0.96
CA GLY A 70 -12.04 -7.51 -1.66
C GLY A 70 -11.19 -7.17 -2.87
N SER A 71 -11.47 -6.05 -3.52
CA SER A 71 -10.64 -5.50 -4.61
C SER A 71 -9.22 -5.17 -4.16
N SER A 72 -9.01 -4.74 -2.91
CA SER A 72 -7.69 -4.48 -2.35
C SER A 72 -6.89 -5.77 -2.17
N LEU A 73 -7.50 -6.81 -1.60
CA LEU A 73 -6.87 -8.13 -1.48
C LEU A 73 -6.59 -8.72 -2.86
N LYS A 74 -7.58 -8.68 -3.77
CA LYS A 74 -7.39 -9.15 -5.16
C LYS A 74 -6.25 -8.42 -5.87
N GLY A 75 -6.09 -7.12 -5.67
CA GLY A 75 -4.99 -6.33 -6.21
C GLY A 75 -3.62 -6.76 -5.68
N ALA A 76 -3.51 -7.07 -4.38
CA ALA A 76 -2.28 -7.60 -3.80
C ALA A 76 -1.93 -8.99 -4.36
N LEU A 77 -2.91 -9.88 -4.45
CA LEU A 77 -2.75 -11.21 -5.06
C LEU A 77 -2.38 -11.12 -6.55
N ARG A 78 -2.99 -10.19 -7.31
CA ARG A 78 -2.64 -9.93 -8.71
C ARG A 78 -1.15 -9.54 -8.83
N THR A 79 -0.67 -8.67 -7.96
CA THR A 79 0.75 -8.26 -7.96
C THR A 79 1.67 -9.44 -7.65
N ALA A 80 1.32 -10.27 -6.67
CA ALA A 80 2.10 -11.47 -6.33
C ALA A 80 2.12 -12.48 -7.48
N LEU A 81 0.99 -12.74 -8.12
CA LEU A 81 0.87 -13.62 -9.29
C LEU A 81 1.68 -13.09 -10.48
N LEU A 82 1.61 -11.79 -10.75
CA LEU A 82 2.41 -11.16 -11.79
C LEU A 82 3.90 -11.31 -11.50
N GLY A 83 4.33 -10.97 -10.28
CA GLY A 83 5.71 -11.13 -9.84
C GLY A 83 6.19 -12.58 -9.97
N HIS A 84 5.39 -13.54 -9.53
CA HIS A 84 5.69 -14.97 -9.68
C HIS A 84 5.86 -15.38 -11.16
N ALA A 85 4.97 -14.96 -12.02
CA ALA A 85 5.05 -15.27 -13.46
C ALA A 85 6.31 -14.68 -14.11
N LEU A 86 6.68 -13.45 -13.76
CA LEU A 86 7.88 -12.76 -14.26
C LEU A 86 9.17 -13.40 -13.77
N LEU A 87 9.20 -13.84 -12.52
CA LEU A 87 10.34 -14.57 -11.94
C LEU A 87 10.55 -15.96 -12.57
N ASN A 88 9.48 -16.55 -13.13
CA ASN A 88 9.57 -17.83 -13.84
C ASN A 88 10.01 -17.70 -15.29
N ARG A 89 9.67 -16.58 -15.95
CA ARG A 89 9.82 -16.45 -17.41
C ARG A 89 11.06 -15.67 -17.85
N ASN A 90 11.81 -15.05 -16.96
CA ASN A 90 12.87 -14.09 -17.32
C ASN A 90 12.40 -13.06 -18.38
N VAL A 91 12.13 -11.85 -17.95
CA VAL A 91 11.70 -10.79 -18.88
C VAL A 91 12.81 -10.52 -19.89
N SER A 92 12.48 -10.53 -21.18
CA SER A 92 13.43 -10.33 -22.26
C SER A 92 14.03 -8.92 -22.28
N ASP A 93 15.27 -8.81 -22.76
CA ASP A 93 15.98 -7.53 -22.85
C ASP A 93 15.24 -6.46 -23.70
N PRO A 94 14.59 -6.79 -24.82
CA PRO A 94 13.78 -5.83 -25.55
C PRO A 94 12.68 -5.19 -24.69
N VAL A 95 11.98 -5.98 -23.86
CA VAL A 95 10.93 -5.45 -22.96
C VAL A 95 11.55 -4.56 -21.88
N LYS A 96 12.66 -4.99 -21.26
CA LYS A 96 13.38 -4.18 -20.28
C LYS A 96 13.85 -2.85 -20.86
N ASN A 97 14.38 -2.87 -22.08
CA ASN A 97 14.84 -1.67 -22.77
C ASN A 97 13.67 -0.74 -23.13
N ALA A 98 12.54 -1.28 -23.58
CA ALA A 98 11.33 -0.48 -23.83
C ALA A 98 10.84 0.25 -22.56
N ILE A 99 10.87 -0.43 -21.39
CA ILE A 99 10.55 0.20 -20.10
C ILE A 99 11.52 1.35 -19.78
N LYS A 100 12.83 1.13 -19.94
CA LYS A 100 13.85 2.16 -19.68
C LYS A 100 13.69 3.38 -20.61
N GLU A 101 13.45 3.14 -21.89
CA GLU A 101 13.19 4.21 -22.85
C GLU A 101 11.92 5.00 -22.52
N GLU A 102 10.88 4.34 -22.07
CA GLU A 102 9.66 5.03 -21.66
C GLU A 102 9.87 5.89 -20.41
N ILE A 103 10.65 5.43 -19.44
CA ILE A 103 11.01 6.22 -18.26
C ILE A 103 11.76 7.50 -18.69
N LYS A 104 12.62 7.42 -19.70
CA LYS A 104 13.39 8.58 -20.18
C LYS A 104 12.54 9.59 -20.98
N ASN A 105 11.62 9.11 -21.79
CA ASN A 105 11.02 9.89 -22.87
C ASN A 105 9.57 10.34 -22.60
N LYS A 106 8.85 9.70 -21.68
CA LYS A 106 7.42 9.98 -21.42
C LYS A 106 7.20 11.08 -20.40
N GLU A 107 6.05 11.75 -20.52
CA GLU A 107 5.57 12.68 -19.52
C GLU A 107 5.21 11.96 -18.21
N LYS A 108 5.28 12.68 -17.08
CA LYS A 108 5.15 12.14 -15.71
C LYS A 108 3.93 11.27 -15.45
N LYS A 109 2.80 11.55 -16.10
CA LYS A 109 1.51 10.86 -15.83
C LYS A 109 1.43 9.47 -16.41
N ASP A 110 2.14 9.18 -17.49
CA ASP A 110 2.01 7.96 -18.26
C ASP A 110 3.25 7.05 -18.22
N VAL A 111 4.21 7.41 -17.36
CA VAL A 111 5.43 6.59 -17.17
C VAL A 111 5.02 5.19 -16.71
N LEU A 112 5.51 4.19 -17.42
CA LEU A 112 5.26 2.75 -17.20
C LEU A 112 3.85 2.24 -17.51
N LYS A 113 2.91 3.08 -17.91
CA LYS A 113 1.53 2.65 -18.18
C LYS A 113 1.48 1.59 -19.28
N TYR A 114 2.01 1.89 -20.45
CA TYR A 114 1.89 0.99 -21.60
C TYR A 114 2.73 -0.29 -21.50
N PRO A 115 4.02 -0.25 -21.07
CA PRO A 115 4.77 -1.47 -20.89
C PRO A 115 4.17 -2.38 -19.83
N MET A 116 3.68 -1.82 -18.72
CA MET A 116 3.07 -2.63 -17.66
C MET A 116 1.74 -3.23 -18.08
N GLU A 117 0.90 -2.49 -18.81
CA GLU A 117 -0.32 -3.03 -19.42
C GLU A 117 0.00 -4.19 -20.38
N SER A 118 1.05 -4.06 -21.20
CA SER A 118 1.47 -5.13 -22.11
C SER A 118 1.92 -6.39 -21.35
N ILE A 119 2.76 -6.22 -20.34
CA ILE A 119 3.24 -7.32 -19.50
C ILE A 119 2.07 -8.01 -18.77
N GLU A 120 1.15 -7.25 -18.21
CA GLU A 120 -0.02 -7.81 -17.55
C GLU A 120 -0.93 -8.58 -18.52
N GLN A 121 -1.10 -8.08 -19.73
CA GLN A 121 -1.88 -8.75 -20.77
C GLN A 121 -1.22 -10.06 -21.20
N ASP A 122 0.09 -10.09 -21.38
CA ASP A 122 0.83 -11.30 -21.75
C ASP A 122 0.75 -12.39 -20.66
N VAL A 123 0.62 -11.99 -19.38
CA VAL A 123 0.49 -12.91 -18.25
C VAL A 123 -0.96 -13.34 -18.02
N PHE A 124 -1.90 -12.40 -18.02
CA PHE A 124 -3.26 -12.65 -17.54
C PHE A 124 -4.32 -12.83 -18.60
N HIS A 125 -4.16 -12.25 -19.82
CA HIS A 125 -5.20 -12.29 -20.86
C HIS A 125 -5.12 -13.57 -21.71
N THR A 126 -5.40 -14.70 -21.11
CA THR A 126 -5.26 -16.04 -21.72
C THR A 126 -6.57 -16.66 -22.18
N LEU A 127 -7.74 -16.09 -21.82
CA LEU A 127 -9.05 -16.72 -22.06
C LEU A 127 -9.57 -16.65 -23.49
N ASN A 128 -9.02 -15.81 -24.33
CA ASN A 128 -9.42 -15.67 -25.75
C ASN A 128 -10.94 -15.48 -25.99
N ARG A 129 -11.68 -14.90 -25.05
CA ARG A 129 -13.12 -14.63 -25.16
C ARG A 129 -13.44 -13.55 -26.20
N TYR A 130 -12.52 -12.62 -26.40
CA TYR A 130 -12.56 -11.57 -27.42
C TYR A 130 -11.29 -11.61 -28.26
N PRO A 131 -11.20 -12.54 -29.25
CA PRO A 131 -9.98 -12.75 -30.04
C PRO A 131 -9.52 -11.50 -30.78
N LYS A 132 -10.48 -10.70 -31.29
CA LYS A 132 -10.19 -9.44 -32.01
C LYS A 132 -9.67 -8.30 -31.10
N LYS A 133 -9.81 -8.42 -29.77
CA LYS A 133 -9.40 -7.40 -28.78
C LYS A 133 -8.67 -8.07 -27.62
N LYS A 134 -7.44 -8.50 -27.86
CA LYS A 134 -6.60 -9.16 -26.81
C LYS A 134 -6.58 -8.39 -25.48
N LYS A 135 -6.60 -7.06 -25.55
CA LYS A 135 -6.62 -6.14 -24.39
C LYS A 135 -7.95 -6.10 -23.64
N HIS A 136 -8.99 -6.80 -24.09
CA HIS A 136 -10.29 -6.75 -23.43
C HIS A 136 -10.24 -7.46 -22.08
N ALA A 137 -10.77 -6.82 -21.03
CA ALA A 137 -10.75 -7.36 -19.65
C ALA A 137 -11.40 -8.75 -19.50
N ALA A 138 -12.33 -9.12 -20.40
CA ALA A 138 -12.92 -10.45 -20.41
C ALA A 138 -11.95 -11.58 -20.79
N ASN A 139 -10.78 -11.23 -21.34
CA ASN A 139 -9.71 -12.21 -21.61
C ASN A 139 -8.82 -12.48 -20.38
N ASP A 140 -8.95 -11.70 -19.32
CA ASP A 140 -8.18 -11.84 -18.09
C ASP A 140 -8.69 -13.06 -17.31
N HIS A 141 -7.84 -14.06 -17.10
CA HIS A 141 -8.20 -15.26 -16.37
C HIS A 141 -8.41 -15.00 -14.86
N LEU A 142 -7.91 -13.91 -14.31
CA LEU A 142 -8.23 -13.52 -12.94
C LEU A 142 -9.70 -13.10 -12.74
N ALA A 143 -10.50 -13.01 -13.82
CA ALA A 143 -11.95 -12.93 -13.69
C ALA A 143 -12.53 -14.17 -12.98
N GLY A 144 -11.83 -15.31 -13.02
CA GLY A 144 -12.19 -16.52 -12.29
C GLY A 144 -11.96 -16.47 -10.78
N ILE A 145 -11.21 -15.51 -10.28
CA ILE A 145 -11.07 -15.29 -8.83
C ILE A 145 -12.00 -14.14 -8.43
N ARG A 146 -12.94 -14.43 -7.54
CA ARG A 146 -13.84 -13.45 -6.92
C ARG A 146 -13.58 -13.41 -5.44
N ILE A 147 -13.39 -12.22 -4.89
CA ILE A 147 -13.13 -11.99 -3.45
C ILE A 147 -14.16 -10.99 -2.98
N SER A 148 -14.93 -11.36 -1.94
CA SER A 148 -15.88 -10.44 -1.29
C SER A 148 -15.13 -9.32 -0.58
N ASP A 149 -15.84 -8.27 -0.18
CA ASP A 149 -15.34 -7.41 0.88
C ASP A 149 -15.19 -8.24 2.16
N SER A 150 -14.31 -7.84 3.06
CA SER A 150 -14.12 -8.56 4.32
C SER A 150 -15.38 -8.48 5.19
N LYS A 151 -15.52 -9.42 6.11
CA LYS A 151 -16.46 -9.23 7.22
C LYS A 151 -16.15 -7.93 7.94
N PRO A 152 -17.17 -7.19 8.40
CA PRO A 152 -16.98 -5.97 9.18
C PRO A 152 -16.19 -6.24 10.46
N LEU A 153 -15.32 -5.29 10.81
CA LEU A 153 -14.52 -5.34 12.03
C LEU A 153 -15.11 -4.42 13.10
N ALA A 154 -14.84 -4.72 14.35
CA ALA A 154 -15.15 -3.79 15.44
C ALA A 154 -14.20 -2.58 15.37
N LEU A 155 -14.68 -1.38 15.76
CA LEU A 155 -13.85 -0.18 15.90
C LEU A 155 -12.67 -0.38 16.86
N ALA A 156 -12.85 -1.22 17.90
CA ALA A 156 -11.79 -1.59 18.83
C ALA A 156 -10.60 -2.31 18.17
N ASN A 157 -10.79 -2.86 16.97
CA ASN A 157 -9.72 -3.47 16.17
C ASN A 157 -8.86 -2.42 15.42
N LEU A 158 -9.21 -1.14 15.52
CA LEU A 158 -8.40 -0.06 14.96
C LEU A 158 -7.51 0.58 16.02
N VAL A 159 -6.42 1.15 15.54
CA VAL A 159 -5.49 2.00 16.30
C VAL A 159 -4.99 3.12 15.38
N LEU A 160 -4.72 4.29 15.93
CA LEU A 160 -4.09 5.38 15.18
C LEU A 160 -2.58 5.14 15.11
N CYS A 161 -2.06 4.95 13.90
CA CYS A 161 -0.64 4.74 13.65
C CYS A 161 -0.02 5.99 13.03
N GLN A 162 1.10 6.45 13.60
CA GLN A 162 1.95 7.45 12.96
C GLN A 162 2.89 6.77 11.97
N LYS A 163 3.00 7.31 10.77
CA LYS A 163 3.96 6.80 9.79
C LYS A 163 5.39 7.13 10.20
N VAL A 164 6.24 6.11 10.20
CA VAL A 164 7.67 6.21 10.47
C VAL A 164 8.43 5.70 9.25
N ASP A 165 9.31 6.53 8.71
CA ASP A 165 10.23 6.13 7.67
C ASP A 165 11.54 5.67 8.31
N VAL A 166 11.95 4.42 8.04
CA VAL A 166 13.20 3.85 8.58
C VAL A 166 14.25 3.81 7.47
N THR A 167 15.42 4.39 7.74
CA THR A 167 16.56 4.42 6.81
C THR A 167 17.34 3.11 6.83
N VAL A 168 18.23 2.92 5.86
CA VAL A 168 19.11 1.75 5.76
C VAL A 168 20.02 1.58 7.00
N ASP A 169 20.45 2.69 7.59
CA ASP A 169 21.23 2.72 8.84
C ASP A 169 20.37 2.62 10.10
N GLY A 170 19.09 2.28 9.96
CA GLY A 170 18.17 2.04 11.07
C GLY A 170 17.61 3.29 11.75
N LYS A 171 17.89 4.50 11.26
CA LYS A 171 17.33 5.72 11.83
C LYS A 171 15.85 5.86 11.53
N GLU A 172 15.08 6.14 12.56
CA GLU A 172 13.66 6.38 12.49
C GLU A 172 13.35 7.85 12.23
N LYS A 173 12.43 8.09 11.30
CA LYS A 173 11.96 9.43 10.93
C LYS A 173 10.43 9.47 10.98
N PRO A 174 9.85 9.80 12.15
CA PRO A 174 8.41 10.02 12.24
C PRO A 174 7.98 11.19 11.34
N ILE A 175 6.87 11.04 10.67
CA ILE A 175 6.27 12.08 9.83
C ILE A 175 4.85 12.38 10.27
N ASN A 176 4.35 13.58 9.96
CA ASN A 176 3.03 14.05 10.38
C ASN A 176 1.89 13.48 9.51
N VAL A 177 1.96 12.19 9.21
CA VAL A 177 0.93 11.43 8.52
C VAL A 177 0.48 10.29 9.41
N PHE A 178 -0.78 10.29 9.76
CA PHE A 178 -1.41 9.30 10.62
C PHE A 178 -2.38 8.47 9.82
N ARG A 179 -2.59 7.23 10.24
CA ARG A 179 -3.56 6.32 9.63
C ARG A 179 -4.33 5.58 10.70
N GLU A 180 -5.60 5.41 10.47
CA GLU A 180 -6.36 4.37 11.16
C GLU A 180 -5.92 3.02 10.59
N CYS A 181 -5.28 2.22 11.41
CA CYS A 181 -4.76 0.91 11.04
C CYS A 181 -5.48 -0.19 11.82
N ILE A 182 -5.61 -1.35 11.21
CA ILE A 182 -6.03 -2.56 11.92
C ILE A 182 -4.88 -2.96 12.83
N ARG A 183 -5.21 -3.29 14.09
CA ARG A 183 -4.22 -3.74 15.07
C ARG A 183 -3.51 -5.01 14.58
N PRO A 184 -2.27 -5.25 15.02
CA PRO A 184 -1.60 -6.54 14.80
C PRO A 184 -2.47 -7.70 15.30
N ASP A 185 -2.29 -8.88 14.72
CA ASP A 185 -2.92 -10.15 15.07
C ASP A 185 -4.45 -10.20 14.94
N VAL A 186 -5.07 -9.17 14.38
CA VAL A 186 -6.49 -9.19 14.03
C VAL A 186 -6.69 -10.03 12.77
N THR A 187 -7.51 -11.05 12.86
CA THR A 187 -7.95 -11.86 11.71
C THR A 187 -9.01 -11.10 10.92
N VAL A 188 -8.79 -10.99 9.61
CA VAL A 188 -9.73 -10.37 8.65
C VAL A 188 -10.18 -11.44 7.68
N GLU A 189 -11.47 -11.74 7.68
CA GLU A 189 -12.04 -12.83 6.90
C GLU A 189 -12.67 -12.33 5.59
N PHE A 190 -12.43 -13.08 4.51
CA PHE A 190 -12.98 -12.86 3.18
C PHE A 190 -13.55 -14.16 2.64
N ASP A 191 -14.59 -14.07 1.83
CA ASP A 191 -15.03 -15.21 1.02
C ASP A 191 -14.34 -15.13 -0.36
N MET A 192 -13.73 -16.24 -0.78
CA MET A 192 -13.08 -16.36 -2.08
C MET A 192 -13.72 -17.49 -2.88
N THR A 193 -14.11 -17.17 -4.13
CA THR A 193 -14.61 -18.16 -5.08
C THR A 193 -13.63 -18.28 -6.24
N ILE A 194 -13.27 -19.50 -6.61
CA ILE A 194 -12.42 -19.80 -7.77
C ILE A 194 -13.28 -20.55 -8.80
N ASP A 195 -13.52 -19.91 -9.95
CA ASP A 195 -14.11 -20.55 -11.13
C ASP A 195 -12.97 -21.20 -11.95
N THR A 196 -12.85 -22.52 -11.83
CA THR A 196 -11.78 -23.30 -12.47
C THR A 196 -11.86 -23.33 -13.99
N LYS A 197 -13.01 -22.94 -14.60
CA LYS A 197 -13.12 -22.77 -16.04
C LYS A 197 -12.43 -21.51 -16.56
N LEU A 198 -12.22 -20.54 -15.68
CA LEU A 198 -11.60 -19.26 -16.01
C LEU A 198 -10.18 -19.15 -15.45
N TYR A 199 -9.98 -19.55 -14.22
CA TYR A 199 -8.68 -19.53 -13.54
C TYR A 199 -8.13 -20.97 -13.49
N PRO A 200 -7.09 -21.28 -14.29
CA PRO A 200 -6.65 -22.67 -14.49
C PRO A 200 -5.70 -23.18 -13.38
N TYR A 201 -5.52 -22.41 -12.31
CA TYR A 201 -4.62 -22.76 -11.23
C TYR A 201 -5.40 -23.00 -9.93
N ASP A 202 -4.81 -23.74 -9.02
CA ASP A 202 -5.37 -24.05 -7.70
C ASP A 202 -4.94 -23.04 -6.62
N VAL A 203 -5.40 -23.29 -5.41
CA VAL A 203 -5.05 -22.50 -4.21
C VAL A 203 -3.56 -22.64 -3.87
N GLU A 204 -2.97 -23.80 -4.11
CA GLU A 204 -1.55 -24.03 -3.85
C GLU A 204 -0.68 -23.13 -4.76
N TYR A 205 -1.02 -23.02 -6.03
CA TYR A 205 -0.34 -22.11 -6.95
C TYR A 205 -0.43 -20.65 -6.45
N LEU A 206 -1.59 -20.23 -5.96
CA LEU A 206 -1.78 -18.87 -5.43
C LEU A 206 -0.89 -18.62 -4.21
N THR A 207 -0.85 -19.54 -3.25
CA THR A 207 -0.01 -19.41 -2.04
C THR A 207 1.48 -19.47 -2.38
N ASN A 208 1.88 -20.31 -3.32
CA ASN A 208 3.26 -20.39 -3.83
C ASN A 208 3.67 -19.08 -4.52
N ALA A 209 2.76 -18.45 -5.27
CA ALA A 209 3.02 -17.15 -5.90
C ALA A 209 3.24 -16.06 -4.85
N VAL A 210 2.42 -16.01 -3.80
CA VAL A 210 2.59 -15.08 -2.68
C VAL A 210 3.93 -15.27 -2.00
N ASN A 211 4.29 -16.50 -1.63
CA ASN A 211 5.55 -16.82 -0.97
C ASN A 211 6.77 -16.46 -1.83
N ARG A 212 6.73 -16.80 -3.12
CA ARG A 212 7.86 -16.54 -4.01
C ARG A 212 8.06 -15.05 -4.26
N PHE A 213 6.97 -14.30 -4.45
CA PHE A 213 7.04 -12.86 -4.61
C PHE A 213 7.57 -12.19 -3.34
N PHE A 214 7.08 -12.59 -2.16
CA PHE A 214 7.56 -12.06 -0.89
C PHE A 214 9.04 -12.40 -0.66
N SER A 215 9.46 -13.64 -0.89
CA SER A 215 10.88 -14.06 -0.74
C SER A 215 11.80 -13.28 -1.68
N HIS A 216 11.35 -13.00 -2.91
CA HIS A 216 12.09 -12.15 -3.83
C HIS A 216 12.19 -10.69 -3.31
N TYR A 217 11.08 -10.12 -2.86
CA TYR A 217 11.05 -8.79 -2.25
C TYR A 217 11.97 -8.72 -1.01
N GLN A 218 11.96 -9.74 -0.17
CA GLN A 218 12.85 -9.81 1.00
C GLN A 218 14.32 -9.73 0.56
N LYS A 219 14.75 -10.57 -0.37
CA LYS A 219 16.14 -10.63 -0.86
C LYS A 219 16.59 -9.37 -1.60
N THR A 220 15.70 -8.78 -2.38
CA THR A 220 16.07 -7.64 -3.24
C THR A 220 15.91 -6.28 -2.57
N PHE A 221 15.03 -6.17 -1.58
CA PHE A 221 14.70 -4.90 -0.93
C PHE A 221 14.91 -4.92 0.59
N LEU A 222 14.26 -5.82 1.34
CA LEU A 222 14.25 -5.78 2.82
C LEU A 222 15.61 -6.03 3.44
N GLU A 223 16.43 -6.89 2.85
CA GLU A 223 17.78 -7.19 3.34
C GLU A 223 18.67 -5.94 3.46
N ALA A 224 18.45 -4.94 2.61
CA ALA A 224 19.20 -3.68 2.68
C ALA A 224 19.01 -2.91 3.99
N PHE A 225 17.93 -3.17 4.72
CA PHE A 225 17.63 -2.51 6.00
C PHE A 225 18.17 -3.27 7.22
N GLY A 226 18.98 -4.31 7.02
CA GLY A 226 19.66 -5.05 8.10
C GLY A 226 18.73 -5.76 9.08
N ARG A 227 17.45 -5.90 8.75
CA ARG A 227 16.47 -6.54 9.63
C ARG A 227 16.55 -8.06 9.52
N GLN A 228 17.13 -8.68 10.52
CA GLN A 228 17.08 -10.14 10.71
C GLN A 228 15.73 -10.53 11.35
N LYS A 229 14.66 -10.42 10.58
CA LYS A 229 13.31 -10.79 11.01
C LYS A 229 12.88 -12.08 10.33
N VAL A 230 12.34 -13.01 11.12
CA VAL A 230 11.66 -14.18 10.57
C VAL A 230 10.25 -13.75 10.16
N TYR A 231 9.94 -13.86 8.90
CA TYR A 231 8.61 -13.55 8.38
C TYR A 231 7.72 -14.81 8.37
N PRO A 232 6.42 -14.65 8.59
CA PRO A 232 5.51 -15.80 8.53
C PRO A 232 5.44 -16.37 7.11
N LYS A 233 5.09 -17.66 6.99
CA LYS A 233 4.76 -18.26 5.71
C LYS A 233 3.56 -17.53 5.10
N ASN A 234 3.52 -17.39 3.78
CA ASN A 234 2.50 -16.63 3.04
C ASN A 234 2.40 -15.15 3.46
N ALA A 235 3.53 -14.53 3.85
CA ALA A 235 3.57 -13.10 4.11
C ALA A 235 3.32 -12.29 2.82
N PHE A 236 2.63 -11.19 2.97
CA PHE A 236 2.41 -10.21 1.89
C PHE A 236 2.09 -8.83 2.48
N TYR A 237 2.00 -7.81 1.64
CA TYR A 237 1.66 -6.46 2.09
C TYR A 237 0.33 -6.00 1.53
N LEU A 238 -0.49 -5.40 2.41
CA LEU A 238 -1.80 -4.85 2.06
C LEU A 238 -1.95 -3.43 2.61
N GLY A 239 -2.60 -2.56 1.85
CA GLY A 239 -2.96 -1.21 2.29
C GLY A 239 -2.06 -0.09 1.78
N GLY A 240 -2.45 1.15 2.10
CA GLY A 240 -1.83 2.37 1.59
C GLY A 240 -0.43 2.68 2.13
N GLY A 241 -0.06 2.12 3.29
CA GLY A 241 1.17 2.41 4.02
C GLY A 241 2.41 1.62 3.62
N CYS A 242 2.27 0.55 2.83
CA CYS A 242 3.34 -0.46 2.66
C CYS A 242 4.54 -0.05 1.80
N GLY A 243 4.50 1.06 1.09
CA GLY A 243 5.60 1.48 0.22
C GLY A 243 5.52 0.96 -1.23
N TYR A 244 6.50 1.34 -2.04
CA TYR A 244 6.52 1.08 -3.48
C TYR A 244 6.93 -0.36 -3.81
N ALA A 245 8.07 -0.81 -3.28
CA ALA A 245 8.68 -2.07 -3.68
C ALA A 245 7.82 -3.31 -3.35
N SER A 246 7.01 -3.26 -2.27
CA SER A 246 6.11 -4.35 -1.89
C SER A 246 4.85 -4.47 -2.77
N LYS A 247 4.56 -3.46 -3.60
CA LYS A 247 3.35 -3.38 -4.44
C LYS A 247 3.61 -3.30 -5.93
N THR A 248 4.88 -3.41 -6.34
CA THR A 248 5.29 -3.32 -7.74
C THR A 248 6.18 -4.47 -8.11
N VAL A 249 6.28 -4.76 -9.39
CA VAL A 249 7.09 -5.87 -9.92
C VAL A 249 8.42 -5.39 -10.50
N THR A 250 8.84 -4.16 -10.22
CA THR A 250 10.08 -3.59 -10.79
C THR A 250 11.29 -4.47 -10.47
N TYR A 251 11.42 -4.91 -9.22
CA TYR A 251 12.51 -5.80 -8.82
C TYR A 251 12.38 -7.21 -9.42
N ALA A 252 11.15 -7.70 -9.66
CA ALA A 252 10.94 -8.98 -10.33
C ALA A 252 11.33 -8.93 -11.82
N ILE A 253 11.21 -7.76 -12.47
CA ILE A 253 11.60 -7.55 -13.86
C ILE A 253 13.12 -7.40 -14.00
N PHE A 254 13.74 -6.60 -13.14
CA PHE A 254 15.12 -6.13 -13.31
C PHE A 254 16.14 -6.77 -12.38
N GLY A 255 15.69 -7.53 -11.37
CA GLY A 255 16.57 -8.01 -10.30
C GLY A 255 16.98 -6.89 -9.33
N LYS A 256 17.97 -7.15 -8.46
CA LYS A 256 18.35 -6.23 -7.39
C LYS A 256 19.04 -4.97 -7.94
N GLU A 257 20.18 -5.14 -8.60
CA GLU A 257 21.04 -4.00 -8.98
C GLU A 257 20.36 -3.06 -10.00
N GLU A 258 19.84 -3.63 -11.06
CA GLU A 258 19.16 -2.84 -12.09
C GLU A 258 17.81 -2.32 -11.60
N GLY A 259 17.09 -3.08 -10.76
CA GLY A 259 15.86 -2.65 -10.10
C GLY A 259 16.06 -1.41 -9.23
N VAL A 260 17.17 -1.31 -8.52
CA VAL A 260 17.54 -0.09 -7.76
C VAL A 260 17.70 1.11 -8.71
N ARG A 261 18.44 0.95 -9.81
CA ARG A 261 18.67 2.04 -10.79
C ARG A 261 17.36 2.49 -11.43
N VAL A 262 16.57 1.55 -11.91
CA VAL A 262 15.28 1.81 -12.55
C VAL A 262 14.30 2.49 -11.58
N THR A 263 14.20 2.00 -10.34
CA THR A 263 13.32 2.60 -9.32
C THR A 263 13.76 4.02 -8.99
N SER A 264 15.06 4.24 -8.81
CA SER A 264 15.63 5.58 -8.59
C SER A 264 15.28 6.54 -9.73
N GLU A 265 15.37 6.08 -10.98
CA GLU A 265 15.04 6.89 -12.17
C GLU A 265 13.54 7.19 -12.24
N ILE A 266 12.67 6.22 -11.96
CA ILE A 266 11.21 6.44 -11.85
C ILE A 266 10.90 7.57 -10.87
N PHE A 267 11.44 7.52 -9.65
CA PHE A 267 11.19 8.57 -8.66
C PHE A 267 11.78 9.93 -9.07
N ASN A 268 12.99 9.93 -9.62
CA ASN A 268 13.60 11.17 -10.14
C ASN A 268 12.77 11.78 -11.27
N ARG A 269 12.04 11.00 -12.02
CA ARG A 269 11.22 11.46 -13.15
C ARG A 269 9.81 11.88 -12.74
N THR A 270 9.16 11.07 -11.88
CA THR A 270 7.74 11.22 -11.56
C THR A 270 7.44 12.17 -10.39
N LEU A 271 8.36 12.31 -9.44
CA LEU A 271 8.14 13.17 -8.28
C LEU A 271 8.17 14.65 -8.65
N PRO A 272 7.36 15.50 -7.98
CA PRO A 272 7.44 16.95 -8.10
C PRO A 272 8.85 17.46 -7.80
N LYS A 273 9.27 18.55 -8.44
CA LYS A 273 10.63 19.12 -8.31
C LYS A 273 11.05 19.31 -6.85
N PHE A 274 10.19 19.89 -6.03
CA PHE A 274 10.46 20.12 -4.60
C PHE A 274 10.72 18.81 -3.85
N ILE A 275 9.85 17.83 -4.01
CA ILE A 275 9.99 16.49 -3.37
C ILE A 275 11.27 15.80 -3.86
N ARG A 276 11.56 15.88 -5.15
CA ARG A 276 12.76 15.28 -5.75
C ARG A 276 14.05 15.88 -5.18
N MET A 277 14.10 17.21 -5.00
CA MET A 277 15.24 17.88 -4.37
C MET A 277 15.43 17.46 -2.92
N GLN A 278 14.35 17.24 -2.19
CA GLN A 278 14.36 16.82 -0.80
C GLN A 278 14.73 15.34 -0.65
N HIS A 279 14.16 14.47 -1.49
CA HIS A 279 14.35 13.02 -1.40
C HIS A 279 15.66 12.54 -2.02
N GLN A 280 16.18 13.19 -3.06
CA GLN A 280 17.46 12.89 -3.71
C GLN A 280 17.65 11.39 -4.06
N HIS A 281 16.65 10.79 -4.72
CA HIS A 281 16.65 9.35 -5.04
C HIS A 281 17.84 8.90 -5.90
N HIS A 282 18.53 9.81 -6.60
CA HIS A 282 19.78 9.48 -7.30
C HIS A 282 20.88 8.91 -6.39
N LYS A 283 20.83 9.22 -5.09
CA LYS A 283 21.75 8.67 -4.07
C LYS A 283 21.39 7.24 -3.65
N ASP A 284 20.20 6.73 -4.00
CA ASP A 284 19.73 5.39 -3.64
C ASP A 284 20.64 4.30 -4.24
N ILE A 285 21.23 4.58 -5.41
CA ILE A 285 22.16 3.67 -6.10
C ILE A 285 23.35 3.32 -5.22
N GLN A 286 23.91 4.31 -4.52
CA GLN A 286 25.05 4.11 -3.60
C GLN A 286 24.67 3.27 -2.37
N LEU A 287 23.40 3.29 -1.96
CA LEU A 287 22.88 2.52 -0.85
C LEU A 287 22.47 1.09 -1.24
N GLY A 288 22.45 0.77 -2.54
CA GLY A 288 22.03 -0.53 -3.07
C GLY A 288 20.55 -0.84 -2.88
N VAL A 289 19.70 0.18 -2.62
CA VAL A 289 18.25 0.03 -2.44
C VAL A 289 17.49 1.30 -2.86
N SER A 290 16.37 1.16 -3.57
CA SER A 290 15.47 2.24 -3.94
C SER A 290 14.00 1.78 -3.89
N PRO A 291 13.09 2.54 -3.23
CA PRO A 291 13.36 3.72 -2.41
C PRO A 291 14.12 3.36 -1.12
N ARG A 292 14.95 4.27 -0.63
CA ARG A 292 15.85 4.05 0.53
C ARG A 292 15.18 4.15 1.90
N LEU A 293 13.85 4.11 1.97
CA LEU A 293 13.08 4.22 3.20
C LEU A 293 12.10 3.05 3.32
N LEU A 294 12.20 2.31 4.41
CA LEU A 294 11.23 1.30 4.77
C LEU A 294 10.05 1.97 5.49
N LYS A 295 8.84 1.58 5.13
CA LYS A 295 7.60 2.15 5.66
C LYS A 295 7.16 1.40 6.90
N CYS A 296 7.24 2.07 8.04
CA CYS A 296 6.97 1.51 9.35
C CYS A 296 6.01 2.37 10.16
N THR A 297 5.62 1.86 11.29
CA THR A 297 4.96 2.55 12.40
C THR A 297 5.55 2.05 13.70
N ARG A 298 5.37 2.80 14.79
CA ARG A 298 5.65 2.32 16.14
C ARG A 298 4.36 1.82 16.77
N TYR A 299 4.40 0.65 17.39
CA TYR A 299 3.28 0.07 18.10
C TYR A 299 3.79 -0.73 19.31
N ASN A 300 3.30 -0.40 20.50
CA ASN A 300 3.75 -0.97 21.78
C ASN A 300 5.29 -0.90 21.97
N GLY A 301 5.89 0.22 21.61
CA GLY A 301 7.34 0.44 21.70
C GLY A 301 8.17 -0.19 20.57
N GLU A 302 7.58 -1.03 19.72
CA GLU A 302 8.29 -1.71 18.64
C GLU A 302 8.07 -1.05 17.28
N ILE A 303 9.08 -1.12 16.41
CA ILE A 303 8.96 -0.70 15.01
C ILE A 303 8.42 -1.85 14.18
N MET A 304 7.23 -1.66 13.63
CA MET A 304 6.53 -2.62 12.79
C MET A 304 6.41 -2.11 11.35
N GLU A 305 6.53 -3.01 10.39
CA GLU A 305 6.32 -2.68 8.97
C GLU A 305 4.83 -2.49 8.69
N MET A 306 4.48 -1.37 8.06
CA MET A 306 3.09 -1.07 7.75
C MET A 306 2.52 -2.01 6.70
N GLY A 307 1.37 -2.60 7.02
CA GLY A 307 0.60 -3.42 6.09
C GLY A 307 1.15 -4.84 5.87
N LEU A 308 2.10 -5.29 6.67
CA LEU A 308 2.53 -6.69 6.66
C LEU A 308 1.38 -7.58 7.14
N CYS A 309 1.01 -8.57 6.34
CA CYS A 309 -0.06 -9.51 6.59
C CYS A 309 0.41 -10.96 6.33
N GLN A 310 -0.34 -11.91 6.86
CA GLN A 310 -0.21 -13.33 6.55
C GLN A 310 -1.48 -13.82 5.86
N LEU A 311 -1.35 -14.51 4.73
CA LEU A 311 -2.45 -15.15 4.04
C LEU A 311 -2.66 -16.57 4.56
N GLN A 312 -3.89 -16.86 4.96
CA GLN A 312 -4.35 -18.22 5.29
C GLN A 312 -5.57 -18.52 4.44
N ILE A 313 -5.61 -19.66 3.77
CA ILE A 313 -6.75 -20.14 2.98
C ILE A 313 -7.19 -21.47 3.60
N GLN A 314 -8.46 -21.55 3.94
CA GLN A 314 -9.10 -22.71 4.55
C GLN A 314 -10.04 -23.39 3.57
#